data_0bcc2fcaeda32b43d117188db0cfb00f
#
_entry.id   0bcc2fcaeda32b43d117188db0cfb00f
#
_cell.length_a   1.000
_cell.length_b   1.000
_cell.length_c   1.000
_cell.angle_alpha   90.00
_cell.angle_beta   90.00
_cell.angle_gamma   90.00
#
_symmetry.space_group_name_H-M   'P 1'
#
loop_
_entity.id
_entity.type
_entity.pdbx_description
1 polymer ?
#
loop_
_entity_poly.entity_id
_entity_poly.type
_entity_poly.pdbx_seq_one_letter_code
_entity_poly.pdbx_strand_id
1 'polypeptide(L)'
;MNVSELTPLPDQKVAFTLASVKLLPSVAGCYVLTNFSDEILYVGLTVNLFQRFKQHRETPEKCQPTTLGRAQWFYFVTADETEINAIERGWQNQFSAIHGALPVLNKIDAPVR
;
A
#
# COMPACT_ATOMS: atom_id res chain seq x y z
N MET A 1 12.35 -2.78 4.04
CA MET A 1 11.58 -2.63 5.29
C MET A 1 10.41 -3.60 5.26
N ASN A 2 10.26 -4.35 6.31
CA ASN A 2 9.15 -5.28 6.43
C ASN A 2 7.92 -4.54 6.98
N VAL A 3 6.74 -4.93 6.52
CA VAL A 3 5.49 -4.27 6.92
C VAL A 3 5.28 -4.31 8.45
N SER A 4 5.80 -5.34 9.12
CA SER A 4 5.68 -5.48 10.57
C SER A 4 6.41 -4.38 11.35
N GLU A 5 7.26 -3.62 10.70
CA GLU A 5 8.01 -2.54 11.33
C GLU A 5 7.29 -1.20 11.31
N LEU A 6 6.16 -1.12 10.62
CA LEU A 6 5.41 0.14 10.50
C LEU A 6 4.66 0.49 11.78
N THR A 7 4.58 1.76 12.08
CA THR A 7 3.78 2.31 13.18
C THR A 7 2.92 3.46 12.65
N PRO A 8 1.59 3.40 12.76
CA PRO A 8 0.79 2.28 13.27
C PRO A 8 0.87 1.06 12.36
N LEU A 9 0.73 -0.10 12.94
CA LEU A 9 0.76 -1.35 12.17
C LEU A 9 -0.53 -1.50 11.37
N PRO A 10 -0.46 -1.74 10.05
CA PRO A 10 -1.68 -2.08 9.31
C PRO A 10 -2.19 -3.43 9.80
N ASP A 11 -3.44 -3.45 10.23
CA ASP A 11 -3.99 -4.58 10.98
C ASP A 11 -4.82 -5.54 10.13
N GLN A 12 -4.99 -5.25 8.85
CA GLN A 12 -5.75 -6.11 7.95
C GLN A 12 -4.93 -6.44 6.72
N LYS A 13 -5.17 -7.62 6.16
CA LYS A 13 -4.38 -8.15 5.07
C LYS A 13 -5.27 -8.95 4.13
N VAL A 14 -5.16 -8.70 2.84
CA VAL A 14 -5.79 -9.53 1.82
C VAL A 14 -4.76 -9.83 0.73
N ALA A 15 -4.96 -10.93 0.01
CA ALA A 15 -4.11 -11.22 -1.15
C ALA A 15 -4.36 -10.17 -2.24
N PHE A 16 -3.29 -9.75 -2.91
CA PHE A 16 -3.41 -8.76 -3.98
C PHE A 16 -3.81 -9.46 -5.27
N THR A 17 -5.04 -9.98 -5.29
CA THR A 17 -5.63 -10.69 -6.42
C THR A 17 -6.98 -10.09 -6.78
N LEU A 18 -7.42 -10.31 -8.00
CA LEU A 18 -8.71 -9.81 -8.45
C LEU A 18 -9.85 -10.34 -7.60
N ALA A 19 -9.76 -11.59 -7.15
CA ALA A 19 -10.78 -12.21 -6.33
C ALA A 19 -10.94 -11.54 -4.96
N SER A 20 -9.91 -10.87 -4.47
CA SER A 20 -9.93 -10.22 -3.15
C SER A 20 -10.64 -8.87 -3.15
N VAL A 21 -10.97 -8.32 -4.31
CA VAL A 21 -11.61 -7.00 -4.40
C VAL A 21 -12.83 -6.90 -3.49
N LYS A 22 -13.65 -7.93 -3.46
CA LYS A 22 -14.89 -7.95 -2.67
C LYS A 22 -14.66 -7.93 -1.17
N LEU A 23 -13.42 -8.14 -0.72
CA LEU A 23 -13.10 -8.16 0.71
C LEU A 23 -12.76 -6.76 1.23
N LEU A 24 -12.61 -5.77 0.36
CA LEU A 24 -12.22 -4.43 0.73
C LEU A 24 -13.42 -3.57 1.08
N PRO A 25 -13.38 -2.82 2.18
CA PRO A 25 -14.46 -1.88 2.52
C PRO A 25 -14.37 -0.61 1.68
N SER A 26 -15.53 0.01 1.43
CA SER A 26 -15.62 1.28 0.70
C SER A 26 -15.48 2.45 1.67
N VAL A 27 -14.38 2.50 2.39
CA VAL A 27 -14.09 3.53 3.39
C VAL A 27 -12.66 4.02 3.22
N ALA A 28 -12.36 5.15 3.84
CA ALA A 28 -11.02 5.73 3.79
C ALA A 28 -10.02 4.89 4.58
N GLY A 29 -8.78 4.92 4.16
CA GLY A 29 -7.71 4.23 4.86
C GLY A 29 -6.35 4.43 4.21
N CYS A 30 -5.36 3.84 4.85
CA CYS A 30 -4.00 3.77 4.34
C CYS A 30 -3.65 2.31 4.07
N TYR A 31 -2.79 2.08 3.09
CA TYR A 31 -2.47 0.72 2.67
C TYR A 31 -1.04 0.59 2.20
N VAL A 32 -0.58 -0.64 2.15
CA VAL A 32 0.78 -0.99 1.75
C VAL A 32 0.70 -2.21 0.84
N LEU A 33 1.38 -2.14 -0.31
CA LEU A 33 1.60 -3.32 -1.13
C LEU A 33 2.92 -3.94 -0.74
N THR A 34 2.95 -5.25 -0.55
CA THR A 34 4.17 -5.96 -0.20
C THR A 34 4.39 -7.14 -1.14
N ASN A 35 5.64 -7.62 -1.19
CA ASN A 35 5.95 -8.86 -1.87
C ASN A 35 5.56 -10.06 -0.98
N PHE A 36 5.88 -11.27 -1.43
CA PHE A 36 5.55 -12.48 -0.70
C PHE A 36 6.17 -12.50 0.70
N SER A 37 7.34 -11.91 0.87
CA SER A 37 8.08 -11.87 2.14
C SER A 37 7.72 -10.65 3.00
N ASP A 38 6.63 -9.96 2.69
CA ASP A 38 6.15 -8.78 3.43
C ASP A 38 7.07 -7.57 3.35
N GLU A 39 7.94 -7.51 2.36
CA GLU A 39 8.72 -6.31 2.11
C GLU A 39 7.89 -5.27 1.39
N ILE A 40 7.98 -4.02 1.83
CA ILE A 40 7.13 -2.94 1.34
C ILE A 40 7.54 -2.52 -0.06
N LEU A 41 6.58 -2.51 -0.98
CA LEU A 41 6.75 -2.07 -2.36
C LEU A 41 6.07 -0.74 -2.64
N TYR A 42 5.02 -0.42 -1.91
CA TYR A 42 4.22 0.79 -2.14
C TYR A 42 3.46 1.17 -0.87
N VAL A 43 3.41 2.47 -0.59
CA VAL A 43 2.65 3.03 0.52
C VAL A 43 1.68 4.06 -0.06
N GLY A 44 0.40 3.96 0.31
CA GLY A 44 -0.61 4.87 -0.22
C GLY A 44 -1.72 5.18 0.76
N LEU A 45 -2.56 6.13 0.34
CA LEU A 45 -3.78 6.47 1.06
C LEU A 45 -4.93 6.58 0.06
N THR A 46 -6.15 6.49 0.56
CA THR A 46 -7.33 6.64 -0.28
C THR A 46 -8.54 6.99 0.57
N VAL A 47 -9.51 7.63 -0.05
CA VAL A 47 -10.82 7.84 0.57
C VAL A 47 -11.74 6.64 0.36
N ASN A 48 -11.33 5.68 -0.47
CA ASN A 48 -12.13 4.47 -0.74
C ASN A 48 -11.20 3.30 -1.05
N LEU A 49 -10.99 2.45 -0.06
CA LEU A 49 -10.09 1.30 -0.18
C LEU A 49 -10.53 0.33 -1.28
N PHE A 50 -11.82 0.05 -1.38
CA PHE A 50 -12.36 -0.84 -2.42
C PHE A 50 -11.99 -0.36 -3.82
N GLN A 51 -12.28 0.90 -4.12
CA GLN A 51 -11.99 1.46 -5.44
C GLN A 51 -10.50 1.51 -5.73
N ARG A 52 -9.70 1.89 -4.74
CA ARG A 52 -8.26 2.01 -4.94
C ARG A 52 -7.61 0.66 -5.16
N PHE A 53 -8.03 -0.37 -4.42
CA PHE A 53 -7.54 -1.73 -4.65
C PHE A 53 -7.83 -2.16 -6.09
N LYS A 54 -9.07 -1.94 -6.54
CA LYS A 54 -9.48 -2.30 -7.89
C LYS A 54 -8.64 -1.56 -8.93
N GLN A 55 -8.42 -0.26 -8.74
CA GLN A 55 -7.60 0.54 -9.65
C GLN A 55 -6.17 0.01 -9.73
N HIS A 56 -5.58 -0.35 -8.60
CA HIS A 56 -4.21 -0.89 -8.60
C HIS A 56 -4.14 -2.24 -9.32
N ARG A 57 -5.16 -3.08 -9.16
CA ARG A 57 -5.19 -4.36 -9.88
C ARG A 57 -5.30 -4.16 -11.39
N GLU A 58 -5.88 -3.05 -11.82
CA GLU A 58 -6.05 -2.72 -13.24
C GLU A 58 -4.89 -1.89 -13.79
N THR A 59 -3.94 -1.50 -12.95
CA THR A 59 -2.80 -0.66 -13.35
C THR A 59 -1.57 -1.53 -13.51
N PRO A 60 -1.06 -1.71 -14.75
CA PRO A 60 0.08 -2.62 -14.99
C PRO A 60 1.30 -2.30 -14.13
N GLU A 61 1.58 -1.01 -13.89
CA GLU A 61 2.75 -0.59 -13.13
C GLU A 61 2.75 -1.12 -11.69
N LYS A 62 1.56 -1.31 -11.13
CA LYS A 62 1.44 -1.84 -9.77
C LYS A 62 1.48 -3.35 -9.69
N CYS A 63 1.33 -4.01 -10.84
CA CYS A 63 1.30 -5.48 -10.92
C CYS A 63 2.58 -6.06 -11.51
N GLN A 64 3.48 -5.20 -11.97
CA GLN A 64 4.69 -5.67 -12.64
C GLN A 64 5.73 -6.21 -11.64
N PRO A 65 6.64 -7.09 -12.09
CA PRO A 65 7.71 -7.54 -11.22
C PRO A 65 8.69 -6.41 -10.94
N THR A 66 9.22 -6.38 -9.73
CA THR A 66 10.25 -5.44 -9.31
C THR A 66 11.50 -6.22 -8.92
N THR A 67 12.57 -5.53 -8.56
CA THR A 67 13.78 -6.18 -8.05
C THR A 67 13.51 -6.95 -6.76
N LEU A 68 12.43 -6.64 -6.05
CA LEU A 68 12.02 -7.33 -4.83
C LEU A 68 10.88 -8.30 -5.07
N GLY A 69 10.45 -8.48 -6.34
CA GLY A 69 9.33 -9.34 -6.67
C GLY A 69 8.07 -8.56 -6.97
N ARG A 70 6.97 -9.26 -7.13
CA ARG A 70 5.65 -8.66 -7.42
C ARG A 70 4.89 -8.38 -6.14
N ALA A 71 3.95 -7.43 -6.22
CA ALA A 71 2.99 -7.21 -5.14
C ALA A 71 2.13 -8.46 -4.97
N GLN A 72 2.14 -9.01 -3.76
CA GLN A 72 1.41 -10.23 -3.40
C GLN A 72 0.34 -9.97 -2.35
N TRP A 73 0.57 -8.98 -1.48
CA TRP A 73 -0.31 -8.70 -0.35
C TRP A 73 -0.68 -7.23 -0.32
N PHE A 74 -1.91 -6.98 0.12
CA PHE A 74 -2.44 -5.63 0.35
C PHE A 74 -2.77 -5.54 1.83
N TYR A 75 -1.94 -4.83 2.57
CA TYR A 75 -2.17 -4.55 3.99
C TYR A 75 -2.86 -3.21 4.11
N PHE A 76 -3.81 -3.09 5.02
CA PHE A 76 -4.48 -1.81 5.19
C PHE A 76 -4.97 -1.59 6.61
N VAL A 77 -5.27 -0.33 6.89
CA VAL A 77 -5.94 0.11 8.10
C VAL A 77 -7.01 1.10 7.68
N THR A 78 -8.21 0.97 8.25
CA THR A 78 -9.25 1.95 8.02
C THR A 78 -9.01 3.14 8.94
N ALA A 79 -9.25 4.34 8.44
CA ALA A 79 -9.03 5.56 9.22
C ALA A 79 -9.89 6.67 8.67
N ASP A 80 -10.13 7.69 9.50
CA ASP A 80 -10.87 8.86 9.09
C ASP A 80 -10.09 9.65 8.04
N GLU A 81 -10.81 10.29 7.12
CA GLU A 81 -10.17 11.13 6.09
C GLU A 81 -9.28 12.21 6.69
N THR A 82 -9.55 12.64 7.91
CA THR A 82 -8.72 13.64 8.59
C THR A 82 -7.39 13.07 9.08
N GLU A 83 -7.25 11.74 9.12
CA GLU A 83 -6.07 11.06 9.68
C GLU A 83 -5.19 10.41 8.62
N ILE A 84 -5.73 10.10 7.44
CA ILE A 84 -5.01 9.29 6.46
C ILE A 84 -3.72 9.95 5.97
N ASN A 85 -3.70 11.28 5.85
CA ASN A 85 -2.50 11.98 5.40
C ASN A 85 -1.35 11.81 6.40
N ALA A 86 -1.64 11.92 7.68
CA ALA A 86 -0.61 11.79 8.72
C ALA A 86 -0.08 10.36 8.78
N ILE A 87 -0.96 9.37 8.65
CA ILE A 87 -0.56 7.96 8.69
C ILE A 87 0.32 7.62 7.49
N GLU A 88 -0.11 7.99 6.28
CA GLU A 88 0.67 7.69 5.08
C GLU A 88 2.03 8.37 5.12
N ARG A 89 2.06 9.64 5.50
CA ARG A 89 3.31 10.39 5.59
C ARG A 89 4.24 9.77 6.63
N GLY A 90 3.69 9.35 7.76
CA GLY A 90 4.45 8.67 8.79
C GLY A 90 5.08 7.38 8.28
N TRP A 91 4.31 6.58 7.56
CA TRP A 91 4.82 5.35 6.97
C TRP A 91 5.91 5.61 5.94
N GLN A 92 5.69 6.60 5.06
CA GLN A 92 6.70 6.95 4.07
C GLN A 92 7.99 7.45 4.72
N ASN A 93 7.88 8.24 5.78
CA ASN A 93 9.04 8.72 6.51
C ASN A 93 9.81 7.59 7.20
N GLN A 94 9.09 6.62 7.76
CA GLN A 94 9.71 5.45 8.38
C GLN A 94 10.48 4.63 7.35
N PHE A 95 9.88 4.43 6.18
CA PHE A 95 10.54 3.72 5.09
C PHE A 95 11.79 4.48 4.62
N SER A 96 11.65 5.78 4.38
CA SER A 96 12.75 6.62 3.88
C SER A 96 13.89 6.73 4.87
N ALA A 97 13.59 6.70 6.17
CA ALA A 97 14.63 6.76 7.20
C ALA A 97 15.56 5.54 7.14
N ILE A 98 15.03 4.39 6.70
CA ILE A 98 15.82 3.17 6.58
C ILE A 98 16.50 3.09 5.21
N HIS A 99 15.77 3.43 4.15
CA HIS A 99 16.23 3.17 2.77
C HIS A 99 16.72 4.40 2.03
N GLY A 100 16.52 5.59 2.56
CA GLY A 100 16.92 6.83 1.92
C GLY A 100 16.10 7.19 0.67
N ALA A 101 14.98 6.53 0.45
CA ALA A 101 14.14 6.75 -0.73
C ALA A 101 12.76 6.16 -0.47
N LEU A 102 11.78 6.52 -1.32
CA LEU A 102 10.45 5.94 -1.28
C LEU A 102 10.45 4.50 -1.75
N PRO A 103 9.40 3.72 -1.43
CA PRO A 103 9.27 2.35 -1.95
C PRO A 103 9.31 2.30 -3.47
N VAL A 104 9.72 1.16 -4.01
CA VAL A 104 10.04 1.04 -5.44
C VAL A 104 8.86 1.35 -6.35
N LEU A 105 7.64 0.96 -5.98
CA LEU A 105 6.48 1.26 -6.81
C LEU A 105 5.97 2.69 -6.66
N ASN A 106 6.30 3.36 -5.56
CA ASN A 106 5.99 4.79 -5.39
C ASN A 106 6.79 5.65 -6.37
N LYS A 107 7.98 5.20 -6.74
CA LYS A 107 8.87 5.98 -7.61
C LYS A 107 8.46 5.98 -9.07
N ILE A 108 7.81 4.92 -9.53
CA ILE A 108 7.41 4.80 -10.92
C ILE A 108 6.06 5.42 -11.17
N ASP A 109 5.33 5.74 -10.13
CA ASP A 109 3.95 6.15 -10.25
C ASP A 109 3.82 7.59 -10.71
N ALA A 110 2.91 7.83 -11.64
CA ALA A 110 2.44 9.15 -11.92
C ALA A 110 1.60 9.60 -10.70
N PRO A 111 1.61 10.88 -10.37
CA PRO A 111 0.89 11.37 -9.19
C PRO A 111 -0.60 11.39 -9.41
N VAL A 112 -1.20 10.23 -9.39
CA VAL A 112 -2.65 10.08 -9.52
C VAL A 112 -3.23 9.79 -8.15
N ARG A 113 -4.28 10.50 -7.82
CA ARG A 113 -4.98 10.32 -6.56
C ARG A 113 -6.32 9.65 -6.77
#